data_7840c28220074830ffceeedf11e70a93
#
_entry.id   7840c28220074830ffceeedf11e70a93
#
_cell.length_a   1.000
_cell.length_b   1.000
_cell.length_c   1.000
_cell.angle_alpha   90.00
_cell.angle_beta   90.00
_cell.angle_gamma   90.00
#
_symmetry.space_group_name_H-M   'P 1'
#
loop_
_entity.id
_entity.type
_entity.pdbx_description
1 polymer ?
#
loop_
_entity_poly.entity_id
_entity_poly.type
_entity_poly.pdbx_seq_one_letter_code
_entity_poly.pdbx_strand_id
1 'polypeptide(L)'
;TGNTVVFRIGSDALGTARAIAAHALRPALAEARLPAEAVGLLDSPAHAAGWALFSHPGLALAVARGSGPAVSQLGAVARQAGTPASLHGTGGAWLVAAPDADAERLRAVVLNSLDRKVCNTLNVCCLPRSRAAELLLVVLEAVAEAGAQRGTGARVHATPEADALASRVAEDLAAGKVTVARPEGLRTEPFVTGWPVGELGHEWEWDQSPEVSVHVFDDSTSPFAEAVALCNAHSPHFVASLLSSNERWHDLFYEAVDAPFVGDGMTRWVDGQYALGVPELGLSNWEGGRTLARGGILSGDSVYTVRYRATMTDAELRR
;
A
#
# COMPACT_ATOMS: atom_id res chain seq x y z
N THR A 1 12.68 -13.79 19.00
CA THR A 1 11.91 -12.99 19.96
C THR A 1 11.22 -13.85 21.03
N GLY A 2 10.93 -15.13 20.75
CA GLY A 2 10.19 -16.02 21.66
C GLY A 2 8.66 -15.85 21.60
N ASN A 3 8.15 -15.08 20.65
CA ASN A 3 6.72 -14.94 20.44
C ASN A 3 6.12 -16.19 19.78
N THR A 4 4.87 -16.48 20.11
CA THR A 4 4.00 -17.38 19.35
C THR A 4 3.12 -16.56 18.42
N VAL A 5 2.61 -17.19 17.36
CA VAL A 5 1.73 -16.52 16.40
C VAL A 5 0.48 -17.36 16.15
N VAL A 6 -0.68 -16.69 16.04
CA VAL A 6 -1.94 -17.29 15.61
C VAL A 6 -2.43 -16.59 14.36
N PHE A 7 -2.58 -17.33 13.28
CA PHE A 7 -3.13 -16.84 12.03
C PHE A 7 -4.65 -17.06 11.96
N ARG A 8 -5.35 -16.07 11.48
CA ARG A 8 -6.72 -16.15 10.99
C ARG A 8 -6.76 -15.63 9.56
N ILE A 9 -7.20 -16.46 8.65
CA ILE A 9 -7.14 -16.20 7.21
C ILE A 9 -8.56 -16.09 6.66
N GLY A 10 -8.77 -15.24 5.66
CA GLY A 10 -10.04 -15.12 4.93
C GLY A 10 -10.39 -16.40 4.16
N SER A 11 -11.66 -16.52 3.74
CA SER A 11 -12.18 -17.69 3.00
C SER A 11 -11.33 -18.05 1.79
N ASP A 12 -10.92 -17.05 1.04
CA ASP A 12 -10.27 -17.21 -0.28
C ASP A 12 -8.89 -17.86 -0.18
N ALA A 13 -8.15 -17.59 0.89
CA ALA A 13 -6.80 -18.11 1.11
C ALA A 13 -6.69 -19.18 2.21
N LEU A 14 -7.81 -19.55 2.86
CA LEU A 14 -7.77 -20.50 3.98
C LEU A 14 -7.26 -21.88 3.55
N GLY A 15 -7.61 -22.35 2.36
CA GLY A 15 -7.11 -23.61 1.80
C GLY A 15 -5.59 -23.61 1.64
N THR A 16 -5.04 -22.53 1.10
CA THR A 16 -3.58 -22.34 0.97
C THR A 16 -2.90 -22.28 2.34
N ALA A 17 -3.50 -21.56 3.29
CA ALA A 17 -2.96 -21.47 4.66
C ALA A 17 -2.92 -22.85 5.36
N ARG A 18 -3.95 -23.67 5.20
CA ARG A 18 -3.97 -25.05 5.70
C ARG A 18 -2.84 -25.88 5.09
N ALA A 19 -2.63 -25.80 3.78
CA ALA A 19 -1.56 -26.51 3.08
C ALA A 19 -0.18 -26.07 3.59
N ILE A 20 0.07 -24.77 3.70
CA ILE A 20 1.33 -24.22 4.25
C ILE A 20 1.53 -24.68 5.70
N ALA A 21 0.51 -24.61 6.55
CA ALA A 21 0.60 -25.05 7.93
C ALA A 21 0.92 -26.54 8.03
N ALA A 22 0.30 -27.38 7.22
CA ALA A 22 0.46 -28.84 7.27
C ALA A 22 1.80 -29.31 6.67
N HIS A 23 2.20 -28.73 5.52
CA HIS A 23 3.30 -29.27 4.72
C HIS A 23 4.61 -28.48 4.86
N ALA A 24 4.58 -27.27 5.42
CA ALA A 24 5.77 -26.45 5.63
C ALA A 24 6.00 -26.13 7.12
N LEU A 25 5.04 -25.49 7.78
CA LEU A 25 5.28 -24.96 9.13
C LEU A 25 5.41 -26.07 10.19
N ARG A 26 4.50 -27.04 10.22
CA ARG A 26 4.56 -28.16 11.19
C ARG A 26 5.83 -29.02 11.05
N PRO A 27 6.24 -29.45 9.85
CA PRO A 27 7.51 -30.15 9.67
C PRO A 27 8.70 -29.33 10.12
N ALA A 28 8.76 -28.03 9.74
CA ALA A 28 9.86 -27.14 10.14
C ALA A 28 9.93 -26.92 11.65
N LEU A 29 8.80 -26.78 12.35
CA LEU A 29 8.77 -26.71 13.81
C LEU A 29 9.31 -27.97 14.45
N ALA A 30 8.92 -29.16 13.96
CA ALA A 30 9.38 -30.44 14.45
C ALA A 30 10.90 -30.63 14.25
N GLU A 31 11.41 -30.30 13.08
CA GLU A 31 12.83 -30.32 12.75
C GLU A 31 13.65 -29.39 13.66
N ALA A 32 13.13 -28.15 13.87
CA ALA A 32 13.72 -27.15 14.75
C ALA A 32 13.54 -27.47 16.26
N ARG A 33 12.83 -28.54 16.63
CA ARG A 33 12.47 -28.92 18.00
C ARG A 33 11.74 -27.81 18.75
N LEU A 34 10.89 -27.07 18.05
CA LEU A 34 10.02 -26.05 18.62
C LEU A 34 8.65 -26.65 18.95
N PRO A 35 7.92 -26.07 19.93
CA PRO A 35 6.56 -26.50 20.24
C PRO A 35 5.64 -26.37 19.01
N ALA A 36 4.78 -27.37 18.79
CA ALA A 36 3.83 -27.33 17.67
C ALA A 36 2.87 -26.13 17.77
N GLU A 37 2.61 -25.68 18.97
CA GLU A 37 1.75 -24.55 19.32
C GLU A 37 2.42 -23.19 19.10
N ALA A 38 3.71 -23.14 18.76
CA ALA A 38 4.40 -21.89 18.46
C ALA A 38 3.77 -21.15 17.26
N VAL A 39 3.15 -21.92 16.34
CA VAL A 39 2.41 -21.38 15.20
C VAL A 39 1.04 -22.04 15.13
N GLY A 40 -0.01 -21.26 15.39
CA GLY A 40 -1.41 -21.67 15.32
C GLY A 40 -2.09 -21.17 14.04
N LEU A 41 -3.02 -21.94 13.51
CA LEU A 41 -3.97 -21.52 12.48
C LEU A 41 -5.39 -21.71 13.03
N LEU A 42 -6.13 -20.61 13.11
CA LEU A 42 -7.55 -20.65 13.46
C LEU A 42 -8.35 -21.09 12.22
N ASP A 43 -8.85 -22.33 12.28
CA ASP A 43 -9.51 -22.99 11.16
C ASP A 43 -10.98 -22.55 10.99
N SER A 44 -11.18 -21.24 10.84
CA SER A 44 -12.49 -20.64 10.62
C SER A 44 -12.40 -19.36 9.80
N PRO A 45 -13.12 -19.27 8.66
CA PRO A 45 -13.22 -18.05 7.88
C PRO A 45 -14.21 -17.04 8.46
N ALA A 46 -14.97 -17.40 9.50
CA ALA A 46 -16.00 -16.54 10.06
C ALA A 46 -15.41 -15.23 10.63
N HIS A 47 -16.05 -14.10 10.37
CA HIS A 47 -15.65 -12.81 10.92
C HIS A 47 -15.60 -12.81 12.45
N ALA A 48 -16.57 -13.48 13.09
CA ALA A 48 -16.63 -13.65 14.53
C ALA A 48 -15.39 -14.30 15.13
N ALA A 49 -14.74 -15.22 14.41
CA ALA A 49 -13.49 -15.82 14.85
C ALA A 49 -12.33 -14.81 14.89
N GLY A 50 -12.30 -13.85 13.95
CA GLY A 50 -11.35 -12.74 13.97
C GLY A 50 -11.61 -11.79 15.15
N TRP A 51 -12.87 -11.48 15.42
CA TRP A 51 -13.23 -10.64 16.58
C TRP A 51 -12.87 -11.29 17.90
N ALA A 52 -13.16 -12.59 18.06
CA ALA A 52 -12.79 -13.35 19.25
C ALA A 52 -11.27 -13.40 19.46
N LEU A 53 -10.49 -13.57 18.37
CA LEU A 53 -9.04 -13.55 18.44
C LEU A 53 -8.52 -12.17 18.87
N PHE A 54 -9.01 -11.08 18.26
CA PHE A 54 -8.54 -9.73 18.51
C PHE A 54 -8.97 -9.17 19.87
N SER A 55 -10.03 -9.72 20.47
CA SER A 55 -10.47 -9.39 21.83
C SER A 55 -9.90 -10.34 22.90
N HIS A 56 -9.11 -11.35 22.53
CA HIS A 56 -8.63 -12.34 23.49
C HIS A 56 -7.59 -11.74 24.44
N PRO A 57 -7.73 -11.87 25.77
CA PRO A 57 -6.83 -11.24 26.76
C PRO A 57 -5.38 -11.74 26.72
N GLY A 58 -5.14 -12.90 26.12
CA GLY A 58 -3.79 -13.43 25.89
C GLY A 58 -3.09 -12.91 24.66
N LEU A 59 -3.75 -12.06 23.83
CA LEU A 59 -3.15 -11.49 22.63
C LEU A 59 -2.34 -10.24 22.99
N ALA A 60 -1.02 -10.30 22.78
CA ALA A 60 -0.13 -9.18 23.09
C ALA A 60 -0.06 -8.13 21.97
N LEU A 61 -0.24 -8.53 20.71
CA LEU A 61 -0.25 -7.66 19.54
C LEU A 61 -1.20 -8.23 18.49
N ALA A 62 -2.11 -7.39 18.01
CA ALA A 62 -2.99 -7.68 16.88
C ALA A 62 -2.39 -7.10 15.59
N VAL A 63 -2.28 -7.89 14.53
CA VAL A 63 -1.85 -7.43 13.22
C VAL A 63 -2.97 -7.73 12.21
N ALA A 64 -3.55 -6.70 11.59
CA ALA A 64 -4.61 -6.84 10.60
C ALA A 64 -4.18 -6.32 9.25
N ARG A 65 -4.41 -7.12 8.22
CA ARG A 65 -4.26 -6.79 6.79
C ARG A 65 -5.49 -7.24 6.03
N GLY A 66 -5.98 -6.43 5.11
CA GLY A 66 -7.16 -6.72 4.31
C GLY A 66 -7.85 -5.44 3.85
N SER A 67 -9.10 -5.54 3.45
CA SER A 67 -9.88 -4.37 3.03
C SER A 67 -10.02 -3.33 4.16
N GLY A 68 -10.07 -2.06 3.80
CA GLY A 68 -10.20 -0.95 4.74
C GLY A 68 -11.29 -1.15 5.80
N PRO A 69 -12.54 -1.49 5.42
CA PRO A 69 -13.64 -1.74 6.37
C PRO A 69 -13.35 -2.90 7.34
N ALA A 70 -12.82 -4.02 6.84
CA ALA A 70 -12.51 -5.19 7.68
C ALA A 70 -11.40 -4.88 8.72
N VAL A 71 -10.35 -4.20 8.28
CA VAL A 71 -9.24 -3.79 9.16
C VAL A 71 -9.68 -2.77 10.18
N SER A 72 -10.51 -1.79 9.80
CA SER A 72 -11.07 -0.79 10.72
C SER A 72 -11.90 -1.45 11.83
N GLN A 73 -12.73 -2.43 11.47
CA GLN A 73 -13.56 -3.17 12.43
C GLN A 73 -12.70 -4.00 13.40
N LEU A 74 -11.71 -4.72 12.90
CA LEU A 74 -10.77 -5.49 13.73
C LEU A 74 -9.97 -4.58 14.66
N GLY A 75 -9.53 -3.42 14.16
CA GLY A 75 -8.85 -2.42 14.97
C GLY A 75 -9.72 -1.85 16.09
N ALA A 76 -11.01 -1.63 15.84
CA ALA A 76 -11.97 -1.21 16.87
C ALA A 76 -12.09 -2.26 17.97
N VAL A 77 -12.20 -3.54 17.60
CA VAL A 77 -12.27 -4.66 18.55
C VAL A 77 -11.00 -4.75 19.40
N ALA A 78 -9.82 -4.68 18.77
CA ALA A 78 -8.54 -4.71 19.50
C ALA A 78 -8.41 -3.54 20.48
N ARG A 79 -8.71 -2.31 20.04
CA ARG A 79 -8.69 -1.12 20.91
C ARG A 79 -9.64 -1.24 22.10
N GLN A 80 -10.87 -1.73 21.89
CA GLN A 80 -11.83 -1.96 22.95
C GLN A 80 -11.34 -2.98 23.98
N ALA A 81 -10.60 -3.99 23.52
CA ALA A 81 -9.98 -4.99 24.40
C ALA A 81 -8.67 -4.53 25.05
N GLY A 82 -8.17 -3.33 24.72
CA GLY A 82 -6.87 -2.84 25.17
C GLY A 82 -5.67 -3.52 24.51
N THR A 83 -5.86 -4.25 23.41
CA THR A 83 -4.81 -4.92 22.67
C THR A 83 -4.14 -3.95 21.70
N PRO A 84 -2.81 -3.74 21.76
CA PRO A 84 -2.08 -2.99 20.76
C PRO A 84 -2.30 -3.59 19.36
N ALA A 85 -2.44 -2.73 18.35
CA ALA A 85 -2.74 -3.19 17.00
C ALA A 85 -1.85 -2.50 15.96
N SER A 86 -1.44 -3.24 14.94
CA SER A 86 -0.89 -2.74 13.69
C SER A 86 -1.89 -3.02 12.57
N LEU A 87 -2.36 -1.97 11.93
CA LEU A 87 -3.48 -2.02 11.01
C LEU A 87 -3.04 -1.56 9.62
N HIS A 88 -3.33 -2.34 8.60
CA HIS A 88 -3.13 -1.95 7.21
C HIS A 88 -4.34 -2.39 6.38
N GLY A 89 -5.17 -1.42 6.05
CA GLY A 89 -6.39 -1.61 5.25
C GLY A 89 -6.17 -1.18 3.80
N THR A 90 -6.69 0.00 3.47
CA THR A 90 -6.56 0.59 2.13
C THR A 90 -5.10 0.77 1.74
N GLY A 91 -4.76 0.32 0.54
CA GLY A 91 -3.44 0.48 -0.07
C GLY A 91 -3.45 1.50 -1.22
N GLY A 92 -2.47 1.35 -2.11
CA GLY A 92 -2.31 2.21 -3.27
C GLY A 92 -1.19 3.24 -3.11
N ALA A 93 -0.22 3.18 -4.02
CA ALA A 93 0.90 4.11 -4.02
C ALA A 93 0.60 5.35 -4.87
N TRP A 94 1.26 6.46 -4.52
CA TRP A 94 1.23 7.71 -5.25
C TRP A 94 2.56 7.96 -5.94
N LEU A 95 2.50 8.36 -7.20
CA LEU A 95 3.65 8.81 -7.99
C LEU A 95 3.45 10.28 -8.39
N VAL A 96 4.41 11.12 -8.07
CA VAL A 96 4.43 12.53 -8.48
C VAL A 96 5.57 12.71 -9.46
N ALA A 97 5.26 13.11 -10.69
CA ALA A 97 6.26 13.55 -11.65
C ALA A 97 6.55 15.04 -11.42
N ALA A 98 7.82 15.40 -11.19
CA ALA A 98 8.22 16.80 -11.12
C ALA A 98 8.36 17.41 -12.53
N PRO A 99 8.48 18.76 -12.66
CA PRO A 99 8.65 19.41 -13.98
C PRO A 99 9.90 18.96 -14.75
N ASP A 100 10.92 18.44 -14.06
CA ASP A 100 12.16 17.90 -14.64
C ASP A 100 12.12 16.38 -14.88
N ALA A 101 10.98 15.71 -14.64
CA ALA A 101 10.85 14.27 -14.79
C ALA A 101 11.21 13.82 -16.22
N ASP A 102 12.05 12.80 -16.31
CA ASP A 102 12.37 12.14 -17.56
C ASP A 102 11.20 11.29 -18.04
N ALA A 103 10.78 11.47 -19.29
CA ALA A 103 9.58 10.82 -19.85
C ALA A 103 9.78 9.30 -20.02
N GLU A 104 10.96 8.85 -20.44
CA GLU A 104 11.25 7.43 -20.59
C GLU A 104 11.28 6.72 -19.22
N ARG A 105 11.85 7.40 -18.21
CA ARG A 105 11.85 6.91 -16.84
C ARG A 105 10.42 6.86 -16.30
N LEU A 106 9.59 7.88 -16.56
CA LEU A 106 8.18 7.88 -16.17
C LEU A 106 7.43 6.69 -16.78
N ARG A 107 7.64 6.45 -18.09
CA ARG A 107 7.05 5.28 -18.76
C ARG A 107 7.43 3.97 -18.09
N ALA A 108 8.71 3.76 -17.84
CA ALA A 108 9.21 2.56 -17.19
C ALA A 108 8.66 2.40 -15.76
N VAL A 109 8.60 3.49 -14.99
CA VAL A 109 8.09 3.50 -13.62
C VAL A 109 6.59 3.15 -13.60
N VAL A 110 5.77 3.76 -14.45
CA VAL A 110 4.32 3.47 -14.52
C VAL A 110 4.10 2.02 -14.92
N LEU A 111 4.71 1.57 -16.01
CA LEU A 111 4.57 0.21 -16.51
C LEU A 111 4.90 -0.84 -15.46
N ASN A 112 6.06 -0.71 -14.80
CA ASN A 112 6.53 -1.68 -13.82
C ASN A 112 5.81 -1.55 -12.46
N SER A 113 5.21 -0.41 -12.15
CA SER A 113 4.39 -0.23 -10.94
C SER A 113 2.97 -0.81 -11.06
N LEU A 114 2.60 -1.29 -12.25
CA LEU A 114 1.33 -1.94 -12.57
C LEU A 114 1.48 -3.44 -12.92
N ASP A 115 2.59 -4.06 -12.52
CA ASP A 115 2.91 -5.47 -12.79
C ASP A 115 1.90 -6.44 -12.15
N ARG A 116 1.36 -6.12 -11.02
CA ARG A 116 0.31 -6.84 -10.28
C ARG A 116 -0.30 -5.95 -9.21
N LYS A 117 -1.52 -6.28 -8.76
CA LYS A 117 -2.17 -5.57 -7.65
C LYS A 117 -1.71 -6.12 -6.30
N VAL A 118 -1.10 -5.23 -5.52
CA VAL A 118 -0.81 -5.38 -4.09
C VAL A 118 -0.85 -3.98 -3.45
N CYS A 119 -0.59 -3.87 -2.15
CA CYS A 119 -0.72 -2.64 -1.38
C CYS A 119 0.15 -1.45 -1.87
N ASN A 120 1.31 -1.69 -2.49
CA ASN A 120 2.20 -0.66 -3.03
C ASN A 120 2.13 -0.51 -4.57
N THR A 121 1.08 -1.05 -5.21
CA THR A 121 0.81 -0.84 -6.63
C THR A 121 0.43 0.62 -6.88
N LEU A 122 0.87 1.18 -7.99
CA LEU A 122 0.53 2.53 -8.41
C LEU A 122 -0.99 2.70 -8.48
N ASN A 123 -1.51 3.64 -7.73
CA ASN A 123 -2.94 3.97 -7.66
C ASN A 123 -3.24 5.37 -8.19
N VAL A 124 -2.33 6.32 -7.94
CA VAL A 124 -2.47 7.71 -8.41
C VAL A 124 -1.16 8.19 -9.01
N CYS A 125 -1.23 8.76 -10.22
CA CYS A 125 -0.13 9.43 -10.89
C CYS A 125 -0.45 10.91 -11.04
N CYS A 126 0.37 11.79 -10.46
CA CYS A 126 0.24 13.24 -10.53
C CYS A 126 1.26 13.81 -11.52
N LEU A 127 0.80 14.65 -12.46
CA LEU A 127 1.60 15.23 -13.53
C LEU A 127 1.63 16.75 -13.43
N PRO A 128 2.79 17.43 -13.60
CA PRO A 128 2.88 18.87 -13.57
C PRO A 128 2.20 19.47 -14.81
N ARG A 129 1.39 20.53 -14.60
CA ARG A 129 0.65 21.19 -15.68
C ARG A 129 1.56 21.70 -16.80
N SER A 130 2.76 22.18 -16.46
CA SER A 130 3.74 22.69 -17.42
C SER A 130 4.17 21.64 -18.47
N ARG A 131 4.10 20.35 -18.14
CA ARG A 131 4.46 19.25 -19.04
C ARG A 131 3.35 18.21 -19.22
N ALA A 132 2.14 18.54 -18.77
CA ALA A 132 1.05 17.57 -18.73
C ALA A 132 0.73 16.96 -20.10
N ALA A 133 0.80 17.75 -21.19
CA ALA A 133 0.49 17.27 -22.54
C ALA A 133 1.43 16.14 -23.00
N GLU A 134 2.72 16.27 -22.73
CA GLU A 134 3.75 15.27 -23.02
C GLU A 134 3.63 14.04 -22.09
N LEU A 135 3.64 14.30 -20.79
CA LEU A 135 3.73 13.24 -19.80
C LEU A 135 2.43 12.40 -19.68
N LEU A 136 1.27 13.01 -19.95
CA LEU A 136 0.00 12.28 -19.95
C LEU A 136 -0.05 11.26 -21.08
N LEU A 137 0.41 11.60 -22.28
CA LEU A 137 0.49 10.63 -23.37
C LEU A 137 1.34 9.44 -22.99
N VAL A 138 2.52 9.68 -22.40
CA VAL A 138 3.43 8.63 -21.90
C VAL A 138 2.76 7.74 -20.87
N VAL A 139 2.01 8.31 -19.93
CA VAL A 139 1.28 7.53 -18.91
C VAL A 139 0.18 6.68 -19.53
N LEU A 140 -0.64 7.26 -20.43
CA LEU A 140 -1.72 6.54 -21.11
C LEU A 140 -1.20 5.33 -21.88
N GLU A 141 -0.11 5.52 -22.66
CA GLU A 141 0.54 4.43 -23.40
C GLU A 141 1.12 3.36 -22.46
N ALA A 142 1.78 3.75 -21.37
CA ALA A 142 2.33 2.81 -20.40
C ALA A 142 1.25 1.99 -19.70
N VAL A 143 0.11 2.60 -19.37
CA VAL A 143 -1.03 1.91 -18.75
C VAL A 143 -1.67 0.93 -19.76
N ALA A 144 -1.86 1.35 -21.01
CA ALA A 144 -2.37 0.47 -22.07
C ALA A 144 -1.46 -0.75 -22.27
N GLU A 145 -0.13 -0.52 -22.29
CA GLU A 145 0.86 -1.58 -22.40
C GLU A 145 0.85 -2.53 -21.18
N ALA A 146 0.70 -2.01 -19.97
CA ALA A 146 0.58 -2.84 -18.75
C ALA A 146 -0.60 -3.81 -18.85
N GLY A 147 -1.74 -3.36 -19.39
CA GLY A 147 -2.87 -4.23 -19.68
C GLY A 147 -2.55 -5.28 -20.76
N ALA A 148 -1.95 -4.86 -21.86
CA ALA A 148 -1.58 -5.73 -22.96
C ALA A 148 -0.59 -6.83 -22.54
N GLN A 149 0.41 -6.52 -21.73
CA GLN A 149 1.36 -7.51 -21.19
C GLN A 149 0.68 -8.57 -20.31
N ARG A 150 -0.47 -8.25 -19.76
CA ARG A 150 -1.30 -9.18 -18.95
C ARG A 150 -2.38 -9.88 -19.78
N GLY A 151 -2.44 -9.63 -21.11
CA GLY A 151 -3.44 -10.20 -21.99
C GLY A 151 -4.87 -9.63 -21.80
N THR A 152 -4.97 -8.41 -21.27
CA THR A 152 -6.23 -7.73 -20.98
C THR A 152 -6.17 -6.25 -21.29
N GLY A 153 -7.28 -5.51 -21.12
CA GLY A 153 -7.28 -4.06 -21.10
C GLY A 153 -6.90 -3.49 -19.74
N ALA A 154 -6.52 -2.22 -19.74
CA ALA A 154 -6.31 -1.41 -18.53
C ALA A 154 -7.21 -0.19 -18.57
N ARG A 155 -7.34 0.54 -17.45
CA ARG A 155 -8.17 1.75 -17.39
C ARG A 155 -7.48 2.89 -16.69
N VAL A 156 -7.83 4.11 -17.10
CA VAL A 156 -7.38 5.35 -16.49
C VAL A 156 -8.59 6.15 -16.00
N HIS A 157 -8.52 6.60 -14.76
CA HIS A 157 -9.50 7.46 -14.12
C HIS A 157 -8.92 8.87 -14.04
N ALA A 158 -9.29 9.74 -14.97
CA ALA A 158 -8.68 11.04 -15.16
C ALA A 158 -9.48 12.14 -14.44
N THR A 159 -8.80 12.96 -13.64
CA THR A 159 -9.45 14.18 -13.09
C THR A 159 -9.81 15.16 -14.19
N PRO A 160 -10.69 16.13 -13.97
CA PRO A 160 -11.30 16.94 -15.06
C PRO A 160 -10.28 17.57 -16.03
N GLU A 161 -9.15 18.08 -15.53
CA GLU A 161 -8.11 18.63 -16.39
C GLU A 161 -7.36 17.55 -17.17
N ALA A 162 -7.05 16.43 -16.53
CA ALA A 162 -6.42 15.29 -17.18
C ALA A 162 -7.33 14.64 -18.23
N ASP A 163 -8.64 14.53 -17.97
CA ASP A 163 -9.64 13.98 -18.90
C ASP A 163 -9.78 14.86 -20.15
N ALA A 164 -9.93 16.18 -19.96
CA ALA A 164 -9.97 17.13 -21.06
C ALA A 164 -8.67 17.15 -21.89
N LEU A 165 -7.51 16.92 -21.23
CA LEU A 165 -6.23 16.86 -21.90
C LEU A 165 -6.05 15.54 -22.65
N ALA A 166 -6.44 14.40 -22.07
CA ALA A 166 -6.38 13.09 -22.72
C ALA A 166 -7.11 13.07 -24.07
N SER A 167 -8.30 13.67 -24.11
CA SER A 167 -9.08 13.82 -25.35
C SER A 167 -8.39 14.64 -26.43
N ARG A 168 -7.38 15.46 -26.09
CA ARG A 168 -6.64 16.30 -27.04
C ARG A 168 -5.31 15.68 -27.49
N VAL A 169 -4.61 15.00 -26.57
CA VAL A 169 -3.24 14.46 -26.82
C VAL A 169 -3.26 13.01 -27.29
N ALA A 170 -4.34 12.28 -27.03
CA ALA A 170 -4.48 10.86 -27.33
C ALA A 170 -5.95 10.52 -27.66
N GLU A 171 -6.60 11.27 -28.58
CA GLU A 171 -8.04 11.16 -28.87
C GLU A 171 -8.50 9.72 -29.11
N ASP A 172 -7.82 8.99 -30.01
CA ASP A 172 -8.19 7.61 -30.36
C ASP A 172 -8.07 6.66 -29.16
N LEU A 173 -7.03 6.83 -28.34
CA LEU A 173 -6.81 6.01 -27.16
C LEU A 173 -7.80 6.38 -26.05
N ALA A 174 -8.02 7.66 -25.80
CA ALA A 174 -8.92 8.16 -24.76
C ALA A 174 -10.39 7.82 -25.04
N ALA A 175 -10.84 7.94 -26.29
CA ALA A 175 -12.19 7.54 -26.71
C ALA A 175 -12.36 6.03 -26.87
N GLY A 176 -11.27 5.27 -26.83
CA GLY A 176 -11.24 3.82 -27.01
C GLY A 176 -11.98 3.06 -25.90
N LYS A 177 -12.40 1.85 -26.26
CA LYS A 177 -12.95 0.87 -25.31
C LYS A 177 -12.01 -0.31 -25.19
N VAL A 178 -11.87 -0.82 -23.98
CA VAL A 178 -10.99 -1.94 -23.64
C VAL A 178 -11.78 -3.07 -23.01
N THR A 179 -11.34 -4.29 -23.23
CA THR A 179 -11.91 -5.46 -22.57
C THR A 179 -11.15 -5.68 -21.27
N VAL A 180 -11.85 -5.55 -20.15
CA VAL A 180 -11.32 -5.70 -18.79
C VAL A 180 -11.90 -6.95 -18.11
N ALA A 181 -11.10 -7.57 -17.26
CA ALA A 181 -11.53 -8.65 -16.40
C ALA A 181 -12.22 -8.06 -15.14
N ARG A 182 -13.42 -8.57 -14.85
CA ARG A 182 -14.19 -8.27 -13.65
C ARG A 182 -14.53 -9.57 -12.91
N PRO A 183 -14.90 -9.53 -11.64
CA PRO A 183 -15.32 -10.75 -10.92
C PRO A 183 -16.42 -11.54 -11.63
N GLU A 184 -17.30 -10.85 -12.35
CA GLU A 184 -18.42 -11.44 -13.09
C GLU A 184 -18.07 -11.86 -14.54
N GLY A 185 -16.81 -11.69 -14.96
CA GLY A 185 -16.34 -12.00 -16.30
C GLY A 185 -15.82 -10.78 -17.08
N LEU A 186 -15.54 -10.98 -18.34
CA LEU A 186 -15.02 -9.92 -19.22
C LEU A 186 -16.07 -8.87 -19.52
N ARG A 187 -15.70 -7.60 -19.48
CA ARG A 187 -16.53 -6.45 -19.83
C ARG A 187 -15.81 -5.51 -20.77
N THR A 188 -16.57 -4.83 -21.62
CA THR A 188 -16.05 -3.75 -22.47
C THR A 188 -16.36 -2.40 -21.81
N GLU A 189 -15.33 -1.68 -21.44
CA GLU A 189 -15.43 -0.40 -20.72
C GLU A 189 -14.57 0.68 -21.40
N PRO A 190 -14.84 1.99 -21.16
CA PRO A 190 -13.96 3.05 -21.65
C PRO A 190 -12.54 2.91 -21.09
N PHE A 191 -11.52 3.20 -21.91
CA PHE A 191 -10.14 3.22 -21.46
C PHE A 191 -9.90 4.40 -20.50
N VAL A 192 -10.36 5.60 -20.83
CA VAL A 192 -10.34 6.77 -19.96
C VAL A 192 -11.75 7.05 -19.45
N THR A 193 -11.86 7.37 -18.17
CA THR A 193 -13.13 7.78 -17.52
C THR A 193 -12.86 8.95 -16.59
N GLY A 194 -13.73 9.97 -16.64
CA GLY A 194 -13.65 11.10 -15.73
C GLY A 194 -13.77 10.69 -14.25
N TRP A 195 -12.97 11.32 -13.39
CA TRP A 195 -12.94 11.03 -11.94
C TRP A 195 -12.84 12.32 -11.12
N PRO A 196 -13.59 12.47 -10.02
CA PRO A 196 -13.54 13.69 -9.22
C PRO A 196 -12.24 13.74 -8.37
N VAL A 197 -11.63 14.94 -8.26
CA VAL A 197 -10.41 15.15 -7.46
C VAL A 197 -10.58 14.73 -6.02
N GLY A 198 -11.75 15.00 -5.41
CA GLY A 198 -12.05 14.64 -4.02
C GLY A 198 -12.10 13.13 -3.75
N GLU A 199 -12.06 12.29 -4.79
CA GLU A 199 -12.09 10.83 -4.67
C GLU A 199 -10.77 10.17 -5.11
N LEU A 200 -9.66 10.91 -5.21
CA LEU A 200 -8.34 10.37 -5.53
C LEU A 200 -7.84 9.33 -4.51
N GLY A 201 -8.42 9.32 -3.30
CA GLY A 201 -8.15 8.30 -2.29
C GLY A 201 -8.79 6.93 -2.54
N HIS A 202 -9.62 6.80 -3.59
CA HIS A 202 -10.20 5.51 -3.95
C HIS A 202 -9.11 4.52 -4.35
N GLU A 203 -9.05 3.36 -3.70
CA GLU A 203 -8.13 2.28 -4.08
C GLU A 203 -8.76 1.44 -5.19
N TRP A 204 -8.09 1.36 -6.32
CA TRP A 204 -8.51 0.50 -7.43
C TRP A 204 -8.11 -0.95 -7.14
N GLU A 205 -9.12 -1.79 -6.93
CA GLU A 205 -8.92 -3.23 -6.76
C GLU A 205 -9.09 -3.96 -8.09
N TRP A 206 -8.07 -4.72 -8.50
CA TRP A 206 -8.08 -5.47 -9.74
C TRP A 206 -7.18 -6.72 -9.67
N ASP A 207 -7.55 -7.77 -10.38
CA ASP A 207 -6.76 -9.00 -10.48
C ASP A 207 -5.87 -9.03 -11.72
N GLN A 208 -6.42 -8.68 -12.86
CA GLN A 208 -5.75 -8.77 -14.15
C GLN A 208 -5.69 -7.45 -14.91
N SER A 209 -6.75 -6.64 -14.85
CA SER A 209 -6.89 -5.40 -15.60
C SER A 209 -6.42 -4.21 -14.77
N PRO A 210 -5.23 -3.64 -15.04
CA PRO A 210 -4.72 -2.50 -14.29
C PRO A 210 -5.64 -1.29 -14.35
N GLU A 211 -5.79 -0.63 -13.20
CA GLU A 211 -6.52 0.65 -13.09
C GLU A 211 -5.70 1.65 -12.29
N VAL A 212 -5.67 2.91 -12.75
CA VAL A 212 -4.91 3.99 -12.13
C VAL A 212 -5.64 5.31 -12.29
N SER A 213 -5.57 6.17 -11.26
CA SER A 213 -6.02 7.56 -11.36
C SER A 213 -4.90 8.47 -11.87
N VAL A 214 -5.24 9.46 -12.70
CA VAL A 214 -4.30 10.47 -13.18
C VAL A 214 -4.83 11.87 -12.87
N HIS A 215 -3.95 12.70 -12.30
CA HIS A 215 -4.23 14.07 -11.94
C HIS A 215 -3.19 15.03 -12.52
N VAL A 216 -3.63 16.19 -13.00
CA VAL A 216 -2.75 17.29 -13.40
C VAL A 216 -2.78 18.34 -12.30
N PHE A 217 -1.63 18.67 -11.74
CA PHE A 217 -1.48 19.66 -10.67
C PHE A 217 -0.79 20.94 -11.14
N ASP A 218 -1.03 22.03 -10.44
CA ASP A 218 -0.40 23.32 -10.70
C ASP A 218 1.02 23.37 -10.13
N ASP A 219 2.00 23.50 -11.02
CA ASP A 219 3.43 23.61 -10.68
C ASP A 219 3.99 25.05 -10.85
N SER A 220 3.11 26.03 -11.03
CA SER A 220 3.51 27.44 -11.29
C SER A 220 4.23 28.12 -10.11
N THR A 221 3.91 27.72 -8.88
CA THR A 221 4.49 28.30 -7.65
C THR A 221 5.45 27.37 -6.92
N SER A 222 5.27 26.05 -7.11
CA SER A 222 6.09 25.02 -6.49
C SER A 222 6.08 23.77 -7.37
N PRO A 223 7.21 23.06 -7.48
CA PRO A 223 7.33 21.91 -8.38
C PRO A 223 6.41 20.73 -8.03
N PHE A 224 5.82 20.66 -6.83
CA PHE A 224 4.95 19.56 -6.40
C PHE A 224 4.07 19.84 -5.17
N ALA A 225 3.97 21.07 -4.67
CA ALA A 225 3.27 21.34 -3.41
C ALA A 225 1.78 20.97 -3.45
N GLU A 226 1.08 21.22 -4.57
CA GLU A 226 -0.32 20.81 -4.73
C GLU A 226 -0.46 19.28 -4.73
N ALA A 227 0.41 18.57 -5.45
CA ALA A 227 0.39 17.11 -5.49
C ALA A 227 0.65 16.49 -4.11
N VAL A 228 1.58 17.06 -3.31
CA VAL A 228 1.84 16.66 -1.92
C VAL A 228 0.62 16.92 -1.05
N ALA A 229 -0.02 18.09 -1.16
CA ALA A 229 -1.23 18.39 -0.39
C ALA A 229 -2.36 17.40 -0.68
N LEU A 230 -2.56 17.03 -1.96
CA LEU A 230 -3.53 16.01 -2.35
C LEU A 230 -3.14 14.62 -1.85
N CYS A 231 -1.86 14.24 -1.95
CA CYS A 231 -1.36 12.99 -1.41
C CYS A 231 -1.63 12.90 0.10
N ASN A 232 -1.27 13.93 0.87
CA ASN A 232 -1.49 13.96 2.32
C ASN A 232 -2.98 13.95 2.71
N ALA A 233 -3.87 14.49 1.85
CA ALA A 233 -5.30 14.51 2.11
C ALA A 233 -6.01 13.19 1.74
N HIS A 234 -5.55 12.51 0.70
CA HIS A 234 -6.30 11.41 0.07
C HIS A 234 -5.59 10.05 0.06
N SER A 235 -4.25 10.02 0.23
CA SER A 235 -3.53 8.75 0.20
C SER A 235 -3.77 7.89 1.45
N PRO A 236 -3.52 6.57 1.38
CA PRO A 236 -3.54 5.71 2.56
C PRO A 236 -2.33 5.92 3.48
N HIS A 237 -1.50 6.94 3.26
CA HIS A 237 -0.25 7.20 3.97
C HIS A 237 0.66 5.97 4.00
N PHE A 238 1.00 5.46 2.84
CA PHE A 238 1.83 4.25 2.74
C PHE A 238 3.06 4.47 1.85
N VAL A 239 2.90 4.53 0.53
CA VAL A 239 3.99 4.73 -0.42
C VAL A 239 3.73 5.98 -1.25
N ALA A 240 4.73 6.87 -1.31
CA ALA A 240 4.77 8.00 -2.22
C ALA A 240 6.13 8.05 -2.92
N SER A 241 6.15 8.31 -4.23
CA SER A 241 7.37 8.45 -5.01
C SER A 241 7.40 9.78 -5.75
N LEU A 242 8.55 10.44 -5.76
CA LEU A 242 8.82 11.61 -6.58
C LEU A 242 9.73 11.22 -7.74
N LEU A 243 9.31 11.49 -8.96
CA LEU A 243 10.14 11.33 -10.14
C LEU A 243 10.78 12.68 -10.51
N SER A 244 12.05 12.81 -10.19
CA SER A 244 12.85 14.02 -10.44
C SER A 244 14.33 13.65 -10.61
N SER A 245 15.10 14.50 -11.27
CA SER A 245 16.57 14.45 -11.28
C SER A 245 17.21 15.37 -10.25
N ASN A 246 16.42 16.14 -9.52
CA ASN A 246 16.87 17.14 -8.55
C ASN A 246 16.88 16.56 -7.13
N GLU A 247 18.06 16.28 -6.59
CA GLU A 247 18.23 15.71 -5.23
C GLU A 247 17.58 16.59 -4.15
N ARG A 248 17.68 17.91 -4.26
CA ARG A 248 17.06 18.82 -3.28
C ARG A 248 15.54 18.71 -3.29
N TRP A 249 14.94 18.39 -4.43
CA TRP A 249 13.49 18.19 -4.49
C TRP A 249 13.09 16.87 -3.82
N HIS A 250 13.94 15.85 -3.86
CA HIS A 250 13.71 14.61 -3.10
C HIS A 250 13.73 14.87 -1.59
N ASP A 251 14.67 15.66 -1.09
CA ASP A 251 14.72 16.04 0.34
C ASP A 251 13.46 16.80 0.75
N LEU A 252 13.06 17.81 -0.03
CA LEU A 252 11.86 18.61 0.24
C LEU A 252 10.57 17.78 0.15
N PHE A 253 10.49 16.85 -0.78
CA PHE A 253 9.36 15.94 -0.91
C PHE A 253 9.27 14.99 0.29
N TYR A 254 10.41 14.41 0.69
CA TYR A 254 10.51 13.54 1.86
C TYR A 254 10.06 14.24 3.15
N GLU A 255 10.43 15.50 3.32
CA GLU A 255 10.03 16.30 4.49
C GLU A 255 8.53 16.67 4.48
N ALA A 256 7.92 16.80 3.30
CA ALA A 256 6.58 17.33 3.15
C ALA A 256 5.48 16.27 3.03
N VAL A 257 5.82 15.04 2.58
CA VAL A 257 4.82 14.00 2.33
C VAL A 257 4.57 13.13 3.56
N ASP A 258 3.30 12.92 3.87
CA ASP A 258 2.86 12.08 4.99
C ASP A 258 2.85 10.59 4.62
N ALA A 259 4.01 10.03 4.29
CA ALA A 259 4.17 8.62 3.95
C ALA A 259 5.40 8.02 4.64
N PRO A 260 5.32 6.79 5.19
CA PRO A 260 6.46 6.12 5.82
C PRO A 260 7.49 5.63 4.81
N PHE A 261 7.07 5.37 3.58
CA PHE A 261 7.95 4.92 2.50
C PHE A 261 7.93 5.93 1.37
N VAL A 262 9.06 6.59 1.15
CA VAL A 262 9.25 7.60 0.11
C VAL A 262 10.32 7.12 -0.85
N GLY A 263 9.95 7.06 -2.14
CA GLY A 263 10.82 6.58 -3.21
C GLY A 263 11.06 7.60 -4.30
N ASP A 264 11.87 7.21 -5.27
CA ASP A 264 12.27 8.03 -6.41
C ASP A 264 11.82 7.42 -7.76
N GLY A 265 11.01 6.38 -7.73
CA GLY A 265 10.61 5.69 -8.96
C GLY A 265 9.56 4.61 -8.74
N MET A 266 9.83 3.40 -9.19
CA MET A 266 8.89 2.27 -9.21
C MET A 266 8.31 2.00 -7.82
N THR A 267 7.00 2.18 -7.68
CA THR A 267 6.32 2.11 -6.38
C THR A 267 6.36 0.72 -5.75
N ARG A 268 6.46 -0.33 -6.58
CA ARG A 268 6.55 -1.72 -6.16
C ARG A 268 7.84 -2.05 -5.39
N TRP A 269 8.86 -1.20 -5.47
CA TRP A 269 10.13 -1.37 -4.75
C TRP A 269 10.26 -0.44 -3.54
N VAL A 270 9.27 0.40 -3.31
CA VAL A 270 9.27 1.36 -2.22
C VAL A 270 8.46 0.77 -1.06
N ASP A 271 9.05 -0.18 -0.35
CA ASP A 271 8.51 -0.76 0.88
C ASP A 271 9.63 -1.32 1.76
N GLY A 272 9.30 -1.78 2.96
CA GLY A 272 10.30 -2.25 3.92
C GLY A 272 11.02 -3.51 3.49
N GLN A 273 10.43 -4.36 2.65
CA GLN A 273 11.12 -5.53 2.15
C GLN A 273 12.39 -5.14 1.36
N TYR A 274 12.33 -4.06 0.58
CA TYR A 274 13.46 -3.54 -0.17
C TYR A 274 14.25 -2.48 0.60
N ALA A 275 13.57 -1.54 1.25
CA ALA A 275 14.20 -0.45 1.97
C ALA A 275 14.91 -0.93 3.25
N LEU A 276 14.33 -1.89 3.98
CA LEU A 276 14.88 -2.42 5.24
C LEU A 276 15.54 -3.79 5.07
N GLY A 277 15.31 -4.49 3.96
CA GLY A 277 15.84 -5.84 3.71
C GLY A 277 15.25 -6.91 4.63
N VAL A 278 14.12 -6.68 5.25
CA VAL A 278 13.43 -7.59 6.19
C VAL A 278 11.95 -7.76 5.84
N PRO A 279 11.36 -8.93 6.17
CA PRO A 279 9.91 -9.12 6.00
C PRO A 279 9.11 -8.19 6.91
N GLU A 280 8.11 -7.54 6.35
CA GLU A 280 7.23 -6.64 7.07
C GLU A 280 6.00 -7.34 7.64
N LEU A 281 5.66 -7.03 8.89
CA LEU A 281 4.40 -7.38 9.53
C LEU A 281 3.41 -6.22 9.49
N GLY A 282 3.86 -5.01 9.82
CA GLY A 282 3.11 -3.77 9.70
C GLY A 282 3.67 -2.92 8.57
N LEU A 283 2.82 -2.15 7.85
CA LEU A 283 3.18 -1.45 6.64
C LEU A 283 3.15 0.07 6.77
N SER A 284 2.42 0.61 7.76
CA SER A 284 2.32 2.05 7.94
C SER A 284 2.33 2.41 9.42
N ASN A 285 2.98 3.51 9.76
CA ASN A 285 2.91 4.12 11.07
C ASN A 285 1.89 5.29 11.13
N TRP A 286 1.05 5.42 10.10
CA TRP A 286 -0.04 6.39 10.04
C TRP A 286 -1.34 5.75 10.47
N GLU A 287 -1.97 6.22 11.52
CA GLU A 287 -3.25 5.72 12.01
C GLU A 287 -4.13 6.88 12.48
N GLY A 288 -5.34 6.98 11.94
CA GLY A 288 -6.28 8.03 12.28
C GLY A 288 -5.75 9.45 11.99
N GLY A 289 -4.98 9.63 10.93
CA GLY A 289 -4.37 10.89 10.55
C GLY A 289 -3.18 11.32 11.43
N ARG A 290 -2.56 10.37 12.15
CA ARG A 290 -1.44 10.64 13.06
C ARG A 290 -0.35 9.59 12.91
N THR A 291 0.89 10.05 12.99
CA THR A 291 2.06 9.16 13.06
C THR A 291 2.19 8.57 14.46
N LEU A 292 2.30 7.25 14.55
CA LEU A 292 2.57 6.54 15.79
C LEU A 292 4.08 6.28 15.94
N ALA A 293 4.67 6.69 17.05
CA ALA A 293 6.12 6.62 17.30
C ALA A 293 6.71 5.19 17.26
N ARG A 294 5.90 4.16 17.45
CA ARG A 294 6.28 2.73 17.39
C ARG A 294 5.22 1.86 16.76
N GLY A 295 4.29 2.46 16.02
CA GLY A 295 3.25 1.74 15.32
C GLY A 295 3.63 1.51 13.87
N GLY A 296 3.00 0.56 13.25
CA GLY A 296 2.92 0.45 11.82
C GLY A 296 4.02 -0.34 11.15
N ILE A 297 5.22 0.19 11.03
CA ILE A 297 6.32 -0.53 10.38
C ILE A 297 6.92 -1.52 11.38
N LEU A 298 6.56 -2.79 11.24
CA LEU A 298 7.02 -3.87 12.09
C LEU A 298 7.64 -4.97 11.24
N SER A 299 8.78 -5.45 11.68
CA SER A 299 9.38 -6.70 11.21
C SER A 299 9.34 -7.76 12.33
N GLY A 300 9.55 -9.02 11.98
CA GLY A 300 9.49 -10.11 12.96
C GLY A 300 10.50 -9.97 14.10
N ASP A 301 11.64 -9.34 13.83
CA ASP A 301 12.71 -9.07 14.80
C ASP A 301 12.44 -7.83 15.67
N SER A 302 11.52 -6.96 15.27
CA SER A 302 11.15 -5.75 16.05
C SER A 302 10.01 -5.97 17.04
N VAL A 303 9.32 -7.11 16.99
CA VAL A 303 8.22 -7.46 17.90
C VAL A 303 8.78 -8.05 19.18
N TYR A 304 9.16 -7.19 20.13
CA TYR A 304 9.66 -7.59 21.44
C TYR A 304 9.28 -6.59 22.53
N THR A 305 9.35 -7.05 23.79
CA THR A 305 9.15 -6.21 24.96
C THR A 305 10.47 -6.00 25.68
N VAL A 306 10.81 -4.75 26.00
CA VAL A 306 11.95 -4.40 26.83
C VAL A 306 11.56 -4.53 28.31
N ARG A 307 12.31 -5.30 29.05
CA ARG A 307 12.14 -5.48 30.50
C ARG A 307 13.44 -5.11 31.21
N TYR A 308 13.31 -4.44 32.32
CA TYR A 308 14.45 -4.07 33.16
C TYR A 308 14.41 -4.84 34.45
N ARG A 309 15.58 -5.35 34.88
CA ARG A 309 15.78 -5.89 36.21
C ARG A 309 16.70 -4.95 36.97
N ALA A 310 16.22 -4.39 38.08
CA ALA A 310 17.04 -3.62 38.99
C ALA A 310 17.42 -4.51 40.18
N THR A 311 18.68 -4.43 40.59
CA THR A 311 19.16 -5.05 41.81
C THR A 311 19.71 -3.96 42.71
N MET A 312 19.20 -3.88 43.93
CA MET A 312 19.69 -2.95 44.92
C MET A 312 20.80 -3.62 45.74
N THR A 313 22.00 -3.08 45.68
CA THR A 313 23.17 -3.58 46.42
C THR A 313 23.40 -2.86 47.74
N ASP A 314 22.79 -1.67 47.88
CA ASP A 314 22.84 -0.86 49.09
C ASP A 314 21.42 -0.76 49.69
N ALA A 315 21.23 -1.36 50.86
CA ALA A 315 19.94 -1.39 51.55
C ALA A 315 19.57 -0.02 52.16
N GLU A 316 20.53 0.91 52.29
CA GLU A 316 20.33 2.23 52.82
C GLU A 316 19.98 3.26 51.72
N LEU A 317 20.06 2.89 50.42
CA LEU A 317 19.78 3.76 49.32
C LEU A 317 18.34 4.31 49.39
N ARG A 318 18.23 5.62 49.37
CA ARG A 318 16.94 6.36 49.35
C ARG A 318 16.89 7.28 48.13
N ARG A 319 15.68 7.56 47.70
CA ARG A 319 15.38 8.57 46.68
C ARG A 319 15.11 9.89 47.33
#